data_f92e318d36ac78f5a0152e79753d8406
#
_entry.id   f92e318d36ac78f5a0152e79753d8406
#
_cell.length_a   1.000
_cell.length_b   1.000
_cell.length_c   1.000
_cell.angle_alpha   90.00
_cell.angle_beta   90.00
_cell.angle_gamma   90.00
#
_symmetry.space_group_name_H-M   'P 1'
#
loop_
_entity.id
_entity.type
_entity.pdbx_description
1 polymer ?
#
loop_
_entity_poly.entity_id
_entity_poly.type
_entity_poly.pdbx_seq_one_letter_code
_entity_poly.pdbx_strand_id
1 'polypeptide(L)'
;MAEEHLEQAGASGPEAGRGRDMPGLRRCLLCGVGALLTSFALSVDLSALPPAPQEGESTLTGAAAVFNHLMGAVDGEQAAFLILVPALVLLYHRLLGRERTFLPSAAAAAAMFSLFLLVGQSYEQTDSWDPLLATPLCRAVALLMLLGYGIFFYLLTAALFHHLDRRAGEAPARLRRRERRRLFWIALAVLAVCWLPYLALCYPGSLTYDAQWQLGQFFGQTEATNHHPWFSTLLMGWIVGLGQIWSLNVGIFLYVLFQSAVCAAVFGAICVQVQVLTGRKLAFWLALLYYALVPSWGAYAQMVVKDTIFYGGFAGFCLCVVCFLQRKGRCGPGLWTGLVLLGLVCALLRNNGLYAVVPGLLCLAAALKGKKIKAALAGAGVGTLAVYLCFTQLALPALGVVPGSSREIYSLPFQQTARYVAMYGEELTAEEIAVIDSVLDYETVRDWYDPRVADMVKNTYHGTAETMKDYWELWLDCGLKHPDAYLQATLNSMFGYFLPGYRYGVFGGNYFMTQDPRYGIDVDFRFPAAASAVDYFSRLWSEIPGLLLLNAPGTHSWALILCTAALLRKKRVRALTALVPLWITLAICCVSPVNGLVRYALPLMAVTPLLLAFTWWALRERQTGEEESHG
;
A
#
# COMPACT_ATOMS: atom_id res chain seq x y z
N MET A 1 42.74 -51.20 -54.73
CA MET A 1 43.47 -51.65 -53.57
C MET A 1 43.10 -50.72 -52.46
N ALA A 2 42.46 -51.33 -51.48
CA ALA A 2 42.49 -51.05 -50.05
C ALA A 2 41.90 -49.68 -49.64
N GLU A 3 40.71 -49.74 -49.05
CA GLU A 3 40.45 -49.61 -47.61
C GLU A 3 40.59 -48.15 -47.16
N GLU A 4 39.51 -47.56 -46.62
CA GLU A 4 39.17 -47.75 -45.21
C GLU A 4 37.80 -47.17 -44.89
N HIS A 5 37.00 -47.99 -44.27
CA HIS A 5 35.89 -47.60 -43.41
C HIS A 5 36.45 -47.15 -42.06
N LEU A 6 35.98 -45.97 -41.55
CA LEU A 6 36.02 -45.69 -40.10
C LEU A 6 34.86 -44.76 -39.72
N GLU A 7 33.88 -45.39 -39.11
CA GLU A 7 33.08 -45.02 -37.95
C GLU A 7 32.89 -43.56 -37.62
N GLN A 8 31.66 -43.07 -37.93
CA GLN A 8 31.03 -41.95 -37.22
C GLN A 8 30.46 -42.48 -35.90
N ALA A 9 31.19 -42.30 -34.79
CA ALA A 9 30.65 -42.41 -33.45
C ALA A 9 29.96 -41.09 -33.12
N GLY A 10 28.64 -41.11 -33.10
CA GLY A 10 27.84 -39.98 -32.68
C GLY A 10 27.98 -39.69 -31.18
N ALA A 11 28.46 -38.50 -30.86
CA ALA A 11 28.36 -37.91 -29.52
C ALA A 11 26.93 -37.38 -29.32
N SER A 12 26.08 -38.21 -28.69
CA SER A 12 24.80 -37.76 -28.14
C SER A 12 25.07 -36.84 -26.94
N GLY A 13 25.01 -35.51 -27.17
CA GLY A 13 24.90 -34.53 -26.09
C GLY A 13 23.61 -34.77 -25.27
N PRO A 14 23.60 -34.43 -23.99
CA PRO A 14 22.45 -34.67 -23.14
C PRO A 14 21.23 -33.93 -23.68
N GLU A 15 20.20 -34.66 -24.08
CA GLU A 15 18.86 -34.11 -24.38
C GLU A 15 18.37 -33.39 -23.13
N ALA A 16 18.41 -32.06 -23.15
CA ALA A 16 17.71 -31.24 -22.19
C ALA A 16 16.24 -31.63 -22.22
N GLY A 17 15.77 -32.18 -21.09
CA GLY A 17 14.46 -32.83 -20.95
C GLY A 17 13.32 -32.03 -21.60
N ARG A 18 12.86 -32.44 -22.73
CA ARG A 18 11.56 -32.05 -23.30
C ARG A 18 10.48 -32.57 -22.37
N GLY A 19 9.91 -31.64 -21.55
CA GLY A 19 8.73 -31.97 -20.75
C GLY A 19 7.67 -32.58 -21.64
N ARG A 20 7.18 -33.77 -21.27
CA ARG A 20 6.12 -34.49 -21.98
C ARG A 20 4.90 -33.58 -22.06
N ASP A 21 4.44 -33.26 -23.28
CA ASP A 21 3.18 -32.56 -23.48
C ASP A 21 2.05 -33.38 -22.85
N MET A 22 1.28 -32.76 -21.98
CA MET A 22 0.12 -33.45 -21.38
C MET A 22 -0.89 -33.83 -22.46
N PRO A 23 -1.49 -35.05 -22.42
CA PRO A 23 -2.58 -35.44 -23.31
C PRO A 23 -3.68 -34.37 -23.34
N GLY A 24 -4.18 -33.99 -24.50
CA GLY A 24 -5.13 -32.89 -24.67
C GLY A 24 -6.35 -32.98 -23.74
N LEU A 25 -6.91 -34.21 -23.56
CA LEU A 25 -8.04 -34.45 -22.66
C LEU A 25 -7.71 -34.12 -21.19
N ARG A 26 -6.55 -34.54 -20.68
CA ARG A 26 -6.11 -34.26 -19.30
C ARG A 26 -5.93 -32.76 -19.09
N ARG A 27 -5.40 -32.04 -20.07
CA ARG A 27 -5.24 -30.59 -20.01
C ARG A 27 -6.59 -29.88 -20.00
N CYS A 28 -7.55 -30.30 -20.83
CA CYS A 28 -8.90 -29.73 -20.83
C CYS A 28 -9.62 -29.97 -19.50
N LEU A 29 -9.51 -31.17 -18.92
CA LEU A 29 -10.09 -31.47 -17.61
C LEU A 29 -9.49 -30.60 -16.50
N LEU A 30 -8.16 -30.45 -16.45
CA LEU A 30 -7.50 -29.57 -15.46
C LEU A 30 -7.92 -28.12 -15.62
N CYS A 31 -8.04 -27.59 -16.83
CA CYS A 31 -8.55 -26.26 -17.09
C CYS A 31 -10.01 -26.11 -16.63
N GLY A 32 -10.86 -27.11 -16.89
CA GLY A 32 -12.27 -27.11 -16.49
C GLY A 32 -12.43 -27.11 -14.97
N VAL A 33 -11.77 -28.03 -14.27
CA VAL A 33 -11.81 -28.11 -12.80
C VAL A 33 -11.23 -26.85 -12.16
N GLY A 34 -10.09 -26.36 -12.65
CA GLY A 34 -9.49 -25.12 -12.16
C GLY A 34 -10.39 -23.90 -12.36
N ALA A 35 -11.05 -23.79 -13.53
CA ALA A 35 -11.98 -22.71 -13.82
C ALA A 35 -13.23 -22.75 -12.91
N LEU A 36 -13.78 -23.95 -12.67
CA LEU A 36 -14.92 -24.13 -11.77
C LEU A 36 -14.55 -23.73 -10.31
N LEU A 37 -13.40 -24.21 -9.81
CA LEU A 37 -12.94 -23.85 -8.46
C LEU A 37 -12.69 -22.34 -8.32
N THR A 38 -12.10 -21.72 -9.33
CA THR A 38 -11.86 -20.27 -9.29
C THR A 38 -13.16 -19.48 -9.39
N SER A 39 -14.09 -19.89 -10.27
CA SER A 39 -15.39 -19.24 -10.37
C SER A 39 -16.19 -19.39 -9.08
N PHE A 40 -16.19 -20.58 -8.48
CA PHE A 40 -16.78 -20.80 -7.15
C PHE A 40 -16.15 -19.83 -6.11
N ALA A 41 -14.81 -19.78 -6.02
CA ALA A 41 -14.12 -18.91 -5.07
C ALA A 41 -14.46 -17.42 -5.24
N LEU A 42 -14.69 -16.97 -6.47
CA LEU A 42 -15.04 -15.57 -6.78
C LEU A 42 -16.53 -15.25 -6.55
N SER A 43 -17.39 -16.27 -6.48
CA SER A 43 -18.86 -16.10 -6.38
C SER A 43 -19.41 -16.41 -4.98
N VAL A 44 -18.58 -16.87 -4.03
CA VAL A 44 -19.05 -17.19 -2.68
C VAL A 44 -19.22 -15.91 -1.87
N ASP A 45 -20.43 -15.72 -1.34
CA ASP A 45 -20.72 -14.76 -0.28
C ASP A 45 -20.49 -15.42 1.09
N LEU A 46 -19.43 -15.03 1.77
CA LEU A 46 -19.05 -15.60 3.07
C LEU A 46 -20.04 -15.20 4.18
N SER A 47 -20.74 -14.08 4.03
CA SER A 47 -21.75 -13.62 5.00
C SER A 47 -23.00 -14.52 5.03
N ALA A 48 -23.25 -15.27 3.95
CA ALA A 48 -24.35 -16.22 3.86
C ALA A 48 -24.06 -17.59 4.50
N LEU A 49 -22.80 -17.82 4.93
CA LEU A 49 -22.45 -19.07 5.63
C LEU A 49 -23.01 -19.08 7.07
N PRO A 50 -23.41 -20.25 7.59
CA PRO A 50 -23.98 -20.33 8.92
C PRO A 50 -22.98 -19.85 9.99
N PRO A 51 -23.43 -19.02 10.95
CA PRO A 51 -22.62 -18.64 12.09
C PRO A 51 -22.20 -19.86 12.91
N ALA A 52 -21.29 -19.68 13.85
CA ALA A 52 -20.99 -20.71 14.84
C ALA A 52 -22.27 -21.14 15.56
N PRO A 53 -22.54 -22.46 15.72
CA PRO A 53 -23.73 -22.93 16.42
C PRO A 53 -23.69 -22.43 17.86
N GLN A 54 -24.80 -21.84 18.31
CA GLN A 54 -24.96 -21.52 19.73
C GLN A 54 -25.12 -22.81 20.57
N GLU A 55 -24.73 -22.79 21.83
CA GLU A 55 -24.84 -23.95 22.70
C GLU A 55 -26.30 -24.44 22.74
N GLY A 56 -26.53 -25.67 22.25
CA GLY A 56 -27.86 -26.32 22.19
C GLY A 56 -28.52 -26.37 20.82
N GLU A 57 -27.98 -25.72 19.78
CA GLU A 57 -28.48 -25.85 18.41
C GLU A 57 -27.91 -27.08 17.70
N SER A 58 -28.80 -27.82 16.99
CA SER A 58 -28.38 -28.98 16.15
C SER A 58 -27.59 -28.51 14.94
N THR A 59 -26.34 -28.94 14.83
CA THR A 59 -25.54 -28.76 13.61
C THR A 59 -26.30 -29.30 12.41
N LEU A 60 -26.20 -28.59 11.30
CA LEU A 60 -26.76 -28.98 9.98
C LEU A 60 -26.56 -30.47 9.67
N THR A 61 -27.60 -31.26 9.86
CA THR A 61 -27.64 -32.69 9.58
C THR A 61 -28.39 -32.93 8.28
N GLY A 62 -27.69 -33.07 7.18
CA GLY A 62 -28.26 -33.52 5.93
C GLY A 62 -27.66 -32.85 4.68
N ALA A 63 -27.43 -33.63 3.64
CA ALA A 63 -26.85 -33.17 2.37
C ALA A 63 -27.67 -32.04 1.70
N ALA A 64 -29.01 -32.06 1.86
CA ALA A 64 -29.88 -31.02 1.32
C ALA A 64 -29.72 -29.67 2.01
N ALA A 65 -29.53 -29.66 3.32
CA ALA A 65 -29.32 -28.43 4.09
C ALA A 65 -27.92 -27.83 3.74
N VAL A 66 -26.90 -28.68 3.63
CA VAL A 66 -25.57 -28.24 3.18
C VAL A 66 -25.64 -27.67 1.75
N PHE A 67 -26.37 -28.32 0.84
CA PHE A 67 -26.55 -27.83 -0.52
C PHE A 67 -27.27 -26.48 -0.56
N ASN A 68 -28.35 -26.31 0.21
CA ASN A 68 -29.09 -25.04 0.26
C ASN A 68 -28.23 -23.88 0.83
N HIS A 69 -27.40 -24.15 1.85
CA HIS A 69 -26.46 -23.14 2.35
C HIS A 69 -25.37 -22.80 1.35
N LEU A 70 -24.82 -23.78 0.65
CA LEU A 70 -23.83 -23.53 -0.40
C LEU A 70 -24.44 -22.75 -1.58
N MET A 71 -25.68 -23.05 -1.94
CA MET A 71 -26.39 -22.32 -3.00
C MET A 71 -26.74 -20.89 -2.56
N GLY A 72 -27.07 -20.68 -1.30
CA GLY A 72 -27.27 -19.35 -0.74
C GLY A 72 -25.98 -18.53 -0.62
N ALA A 73 -24.86 -19.21 -0.38
CA ALA A 73 -23.54 -18.57 -0.29
C ALA A 73 -22.89 -18.29 -1.68
N VAL A 74 -23.40 -18.89 -2.75
CA VAL A 74 -23.01 -18.54 -4.13
C VAL A 74 -23.92 -17.41 -4.58
N ASP A 75 -23.39 -16.21 -4.69
CA ASP A 75 -24.13 -15.02 -5.11
C ASP A 75 -24.84 -15.26 -6.45
N GLY A 76 -26.16 -14.95 -6.49
CA GLY A 76 -27.11 -15.41 -7.50
C GLY A 76 -26.92 -14.87 -8.92
N GLU A 77 -25.78 -14.29 -9.30
CA GLU A 77 -25.49 -13.87 -10.67
C GLU A 77 -25.07 -15.07 -11.56
N GLN A 78 -26.03 -16.00 -11.77
CA GLN A 78 -25.82 -17.16 -12.64
C GLN A 78 -25.29 -16.78 -14.03
N ALA A 79 -25.65 -15.61 -14.56
CA ALA A 79 -25.15 -15.10 -15.84
C ALA A 79 -23.65 -14.81 -15.82
N ALA A 80 -23.15 -14.22 -14.72
CA ALA A 80 -21.72 -13.95 -14.56
C ALA A 80 -20.90 -15.26 -14.52
N PHE A 81 -21.42 -16.27 -13.82
CA PHE A 81 -20.78 -17.60 -13.77
C PHE A 81 -20.70 -18.28 -15.14
N LEU A 82 -21.76 -18.20 -15.97
CA LEU A 82 -21.80 -18.74 -17.32
C LEU A 82 -20.76 -18.10 -18.25
N ILE A 83 -20.41 -16.84 -18.04
CA ILE A 83 -19.37 -16.14 -18.83
C ILE A 83 -17.99 -16.40 -18.25
N LEU A 84 -17.86 -16.38 -16.92
CA LEU A 84 -16.58 -16.48 -16.21
C LEU A 84 -15.90 -17.85 -16.41
N VAL A 85 -16.66 -18.95 -16.30
CA VAL A 85 -16.09 -20.29 -16.44
C VAL A 85 -15.45 -20.51 -17.83
N PRO A 86 -16.12 -20.27 -18.96
CA PRO A 86 -15.50 -20.41 -20.28
C PRO A 86 -14.29 -19.49 -20.47
N ALA A 87 -14.37 -18.24 -19.96
CA ALA A 87 -13.27 -17.29 -20.04
C ALA A 87 -12.02 -17.80 -19.28
N LEU A 88 -12.21 -18.33 -18.07
CA LEU A 88 -11.14 -18.94 -17.27
C LEU A 88 -10.59 -20.21 -17.92
N VAL A 89 -11.43 -21.08 -18.49
CA VAL A 89 -10.97 -22.25 -19.23
C VAL A 89 -10.04 -21.86 -20.38
N LEU A 90 -10.44 -20.85 -21.17
CA LEU A 90 -9.61 -20.33 -22.27
C LEU A 90 -8.31 -19.71 -21.76
N LEU A 91 -8.38 -18.95 -20.68
CA LEU A 91 -7.21 -18.36 -20.03
C LEU A 91 -6.25 -19.45 -19.55
N TYR A 92 -6.74 -20.43 -18.79
CA TYR A 92 -5.93 -21.52 -18.25
C TYR A 92 -5.33 -22.38 -19.34
N HIS A 93 -6.10 -22.68 -20.38
CA HIS A 93 -5.60 -23.41 -21.53
C HIS A 93 -4.42 -22.68 -22.21
N ARG A 94 -4.48 -21.34 -22.31
CA ARG A 94 -3.37 -20.53 -22.85
C ARG A 94 -2.17 -20.49 -21.90
N LEU A 95 -2.39 -20.41 -20.61
CA LEU A 95 -1.33 -20.30 -19.60
C LEU A 95 -0.62 -21.63 -19.42
N LEU A 96 -1.33 -22.75 -19.23
CA LEU A 96 -0.77 -24.11 -19.07
C LEU A 96 0.04 -24.56 -20.29
N GLY A 97 -0.28 -24.08 -21.49
CA GLY A 97 0.50 -24.38 -22.69
C GLY A 97 1.87 -23.70 -22.74
N ARG A 98 2.12 -22.74 -21.88
CA ARG A 98 3.37 -21.98 -21.81
C ARG A 98 4.27 -22.40 -20.64
N GLU A 99 3.70 -23.07 -19.65
CA GLU A 99 4.41 -23.44 -18.43
C GLU A 99 4.90 -24.89 -18.52
N ARG A 100 6.20 -25.04 -18.45
CA ARG A 100 6.87 -26.33 -18.52
C ARG A 100 7.50 -26.77 -17.21
N THR A 101 7.68 -25.85 -16.26
CA THR A 101 8.35 -26.11 -14.98
C THR A 101 7.62 -25.45 -13.82
N PHE A 102 7.49 -26.16 -12.72
CA PHE A 102 6.96 -25.61 -11.47
C PHE A 102 7.89 -24.52 -10.91
N LEU A 103 7.32 -23.38 -10.53
CA LEU A 103 8.02 -22.24 -9.96
C LEU A 103 7.67 -22.07 -8.48
N PRO A 104 8.53 -22.49 -7.53
CA PRO A 104 8.24 -22.35 -6.08
C PRO A 104 7.94 -20.92 -5.65
N SER A 105 8.63 -19.93 -6.22
CA SER A 105 8.39 -18.51 -5.94
C SER A 105 7.02 -18.01 -6.41
N ALA A 106 6.51 -18.56 -7.53
CA ALA A 106 5.15 -18.25 -7.98
C ALA A 106 4.12 -18.91 -7.07
N ALA A 107 4.38 -20.14 -6.61
CA ALA A 107 3.51 -20.85 -5.67
C ALA A 107 3.45 -20.13 -4.32
N ALA A 108 4.58 -19.65 -3.79
CA ALA A 108 4.61 -18.87 -2.55
C ALA A 108 3.82 -17.56 -2.66
N ALA A 109 4.01 -16.81 -3.76
CA ALA A 109 3.24 -15.58 -4.00
C ALA A 109 1.73 -15.88 -4.17
N ALA A 110 1.38 -16.94 -4.90
CA ALA A 110 -0.01 -17.37 -5.07
C ALA A 110 -0.67 -17.75 -3.75
N ALA A 111 0.02 -18.50 -2.89
CA ALA A 111 -0.47 -18.85 -1.55
C ALA A 111 -0.72 -17.60 -0.69
N MET A 112 0.20 -16.64 -0.69
CA MET A 112 0.03 -15.37 0.02
C MET A 112 -1.19 -14.59 -0.50
N PHE A 113 -1.32 -14.43 -1.81
CA PHE A 113 -2.45 -13.70 -2.40
C PHE A 113 -3.78 -14.39 -2.16
N SER A 114 -3.81 -15.71 -2.24
CA SER A 114 -5.01 -16.49 -1.93
C SER A 114 -5.44 -16.32 -0.48
N LEU A 115 -4.49 -16.36 0.44
CA LEU A 115 -4.75 -16.15 1.87
C LEU A 115 -5.22 -14.72 2.14
N PHE A 116 -4.56 -13.70 1.56
CA PHE A 116 -4.96 -12.30 1.75
C PHE A 116 -6.35 -12.01 1.19
N LEU A 117 -6.68 -12.60 0.03
CA LEU A 117 -7.99 -12.43 -0.57
C LEU A 117 -9.07 -13.13 0.26
N LEU A 118 -8.84 -14.38 0.67
CA LEU A 118 -9.78 -15.15 1.47
C LEU A 118 -10.06 -14.50 2.83
N VAL A 119 -8.99 -14.18 3.58
CA VAL A 119 -9.10 -13.52 4.89
C VAL A 119 -9.68 -12.12 4.72
N GLY A 120 -9.20 -11.35 3.73
CA GLY A 120 -9.69 -10.00 3.48
C GLY A 120 -11.19 -9.96 3.18
N GLN A 121 -11.71 -10.88 2.38
CA GLN A 121 -13.15 -10.99 2.10
C GLN A 121 -13.96 -11.35 3.36
N SER A 122 -13.47 -12.27 4.19
CA SER A 122 -14.13 -12.63 5.44
C SER A 122 -14.26 -11.41 6.35
N TYR A 123 -13.16 -10.67 6.55
CA TYR A 123 -13.16 -9.47 7.39
C TYR A 123 -13.90 -8.28 6.77
N GLU A 124 -13.93 -8.16 5.45
CA GLU A 124 -14.72 -7.14 4.77
C GLU A 124 -16.23 -7.35 4.98
N GLN A 125 -16.67 -8.61 4.95
CA GLN A 125 -18.08 -8.98 5.04
C GLN A 125 -18.59 -9.14 6.46
N THR A 126 -17.77 -9.63 7.39
CA THR A 126 -18.24 -10.05 8.73
C THR A 126 -17.39 -9.56 9.91
N ASP A 127 -16.31 -8.81 9.66
CA ASP A 127 -15.33 -8.38 10.67
C ASP A 127 -14.74 -9.54 11.52
N SER A 128 -14.80 -10.78 10.99
CA SER A 128 -14.42 -12.01 11.68
C SER A 128 -13.83 -13.04 10.73
N TRP A 129 -13.15 -14.03 11.26
CA TRP A 129 -12.75 -15.25 10.53
C TRP A 129 -13.74 -16.41 10.68
N ASP A 130 -14.87 -16.22 11.37
CA ASP A 130 -15.87 -17.27 11.62
C ASP A 130 -16.38 -17.92 10.34
N PRO A 131 -16.65 -17.17 9.23
CA PRO A 131 -17.05 -17.79 7.96
C PRO A 131 -16.01 -18.74 7.38
N LEU A 132 -14.76 -18.69 7.87
CA LEU A 132 -13.68 -19.56 7.41
C LEU A 132 -13.47 -20.77 8.32
N LEU A 133 -13.73 -20.65 9.62
CA LEU A 133 -13.27 -21.61 10.63
C LEU A 133 -14.36 -22.19 11.52
N ALA A 134 -15.50 -21.53 11.71
CA ALA A 134 -16.49 -21.84 12.73
C ALA A 134 -17.06 -23.27 12.60
N THR A 135 -17.41 -23.70 11.42
CA THR A 135 -18.03 -25.01 11.17
C THR A 135 -17.20 -25.87 10.21
N PRO A 136 -17.41 -27.21 10.17
CA PRO A 136 -16.80 -28.05 9.12
C PRO A 136 -17.14 -27.60 7.70
N LEU A 137 -18.37 -27.09 7.49
CA LEU A 137 -18.78 -26.52 6.21
C LEU A 137 -17.98 -25.29 5.85
N CYS A 138 -17.85 -24.32 6.78
CA CYS A 138 -17.04 -23.12 6.60
C CYS A 138 -15.60 -23.47 6.20
N ARG A 139 -14.98 -24.42 6.90
CA ARG A 139 -13.62 -24.90 6.61
C ARG A 139 -13.51 -25.57 5.23
N ALA A 140 -14.50 -26.35 4.83
CA ALA A 140 -14.53 -26.97 3.50
C ALA A 140 -14.66 -25.90 2.39
N VAL A 141 -15.55 -24.93 2.55
CA VAL A 141 -15.74 -23.82 1.62
C VAL A 141 -14.45 -22.98 1.53
N ALA A 142 -13.87 -22.60 2.67
CA ALA A 142 -12.61 -21.84 2.72
C ALA A 142 -11.46 -22.58 2.01
N LEU A 143 -11.37 -23.92 2.17
CA LEU A 143 -10.37 -24.72 1.47
C LEU A 143 -10.60 -24.73 -0.05
N LEU A 144 -11.84 -24.88 -0.51
CA LEU A 144 -12.17 -24.84 -1.94
C LEU A 144 -11.87 -23.46 -2.54
N MET A 145 -12.18 -22.37 -1.81
CA MET A 145 -11.84 -21.01 -2.23
C MET A 145 -10.33 -20.82 -2.30
N LEU A 146 -9.59 -21.28 -1.28
CA LEU A 146 -8.13 -21.19 -1.25
C LEU A 146 -7.49 -21.94 -2.43
N LEU A 147 -8.01 -23.13 -2.79
CA LEU A 147 -7.56 -23.88 -3.95
C LEU A 147 -7.89 -23.14 -5.26
N GLY A 148 -9.10 -22.58 -5.41
CA GLY A 148 -9.51 -21.82 -6.59
C GLY A 148 -8.64 -20.58 -6.80
N TYR A 149 -8.44 -19.76 -5.77
CA TYR A 149 -7.53 -18.61 -5.80
C TYR A 149 -6.08 -19.05 -6.03
N GLY A 150 -5.64 -20.14 -5.39
CA GLY A 150 -4.29 -20.68 -5.53
C GLY A 150 -3.95 -21.04 -6.98
N ILE A 151 -4.85 -21.72 -7.67
CA ILE A 151 -4.70 -22.06 -9.10
C ILE A 151 -4.62 -20.77 -9.93
N PHE A 152 -5.55 -19.83 -9.72
CA PHE A 152 -5.61 -18.58 -10.46
C PHE A 152 -4.33 -17.76 -10.32
N PHE A 153 -3.93 -17.47 -9.08
CA PHE A 153 -2.75 -16.65 -8.83
C PHE A 153 -1.45 -17.35 -9.19
N TYR A 154 -1.37 -18.67 -9.04
CA TYR A 154 -0.20 -19.43 -9.48
C TYR A 154 0.02 -19.29 -11.00
N LEU A 155 -1.02 -19.55 -11.78
CA LEU A 155 -0.92 -19.46 -13.24
C LEU A 155 -0.57 -18.07 -13.72
N LEU A 156 -1.18 -17.04 -13.14
CA LEU A 156 -0.88 -15.63 -13.47
C LEU A 156 0.55 -15.24 -13.08
N THR A 157 0.97 -15.59 -11.86
CA THR A 157 2.30 -15.20 -11.34
C THR A 157 3.40 -15.96 -12.08
N ALA A 158 3.21 -17.25 -12.36
CA ALA A 158 4.15 -18.05 -13.13
C ALA A 158 4.27 -17.53 -14.56
N ALA A 159 3.15 -17.22 -15.22
CA ALA A 159 3.16 -16.61 -16.56
C ALA A 159 3.89 -15.25 -16.57
N LEU A 160 3.67 -14.42 -15.55
CA LEU A 160 4.38 -13.16 -15.39
C LEU A 160 5.90 -13.40 -15.25
N PHE A 161 6.32 -14.31 -14.38
CA PHE A 161 7.73 -14.59 -14.18
C PHE A 161 8.40 -15.18 -15.43
N HIS A 162 7.74 -16.06 -16.15
CA HIS A 162 8.23 -16.56 -17.44
C HIS A 162 8.34 -15.44 -18.49
N HIS A 163 7.37 -14.52 -18.52
CA HIS A 163 7.43 -13.36 -19.42
C HIS A 163 8.62 -12.45 -19.08
N LEU A 164 8.87 -12.21 -17.81
CA LEU A 164 10.02 -11.42 -17.35
C LEU A 164 11.34 -12.10 -17.72
N ASP A 165 11.42 -13.43 -17.61
CA ASP A 165 12.62 -14.20 -17.95
C ASP A 165 12.98 -14.16 -19.44
N ARG A 166 11.98 -14.29 -20.30
CA ARG A 166 12.19 -14.27 -21.77
C ARG A 166 12.73 -12.94 -22.29
N ARG A 167 12.53 -11.86 -21.55
CA ARG A 167 12.96 -10.51 -21.93
C ARG A 167 14.22 -10.05 -21.22
N ALA A 168 14.91 -10.94 -20.52
CA ALA A 168 16.19 -10.63 -19.90
C ALA A 168 17.26 -10.39 -20.99
N GLY A 169 18.04 -9.32 -20.87
CA GLY A 169 19.21 -9.08 -21.71
C GLY A 169 19.13 -7.93 -22.75
N GLU A 170 17.93 -7.39 -23.04
CA GLU A 170 17.84 -6.21 -23.93
C GLU A 170 18.21 -4.93 -23.16
N ALA A 171 19.27 -4.24 -23.54
CA ALA A 171 19.63 -2.96 -22.95
C ALA A 171 18.61 -1.88 -23.30
N PRO A 172 18.13 -1.05 -22.35
CA PRO A 172 17.22 0.03 -22.65
C PRO A 172 17.90 1.10 -23.52
N ALA A 173 17.17 1.64 -24.49
CA ALA A 173 17.66 2.73 -25.33
C ALA A 173 17.97 3.96 -24.48
N ARG A 174 19.15 4.57 -24.70
CA ARG A 174 19.57 5.77 -23.98
C ARG A 174 18.80 6.99 -24.47
N LEU A 175 17.98 7.59 -23.61
CA LEU A 175 17.32 8.87 -23.89
C LEU A 175 18.33 10.03 -23.83
N ARG A 176 18.34 10.89 -24.84
CA ARG A 176 19.15 12.12 -24.86
C ARG A 176 18.64 13.13 -23.83
N ARG A 177 19.50 13.99 -23.31
CA ARG A 177 19.13 15.02 -22.31
C ARG A 177 17.98 15.92 -22.78
N ARG A 178 17.98 16.30 -24.08
CA ARG A 178 16.92 17.13 -24.69
C ARG A 178 15.57 16.41 -24.68
N GLU A 179 15.55 15.10 -24.97
CA GLU A 179 14.33 14.30 -24.96
C GLU A 179 13.76 14.16 -23.56
N ARG A 180 14.63 13.88 -22.55
CA ARG A 180 14.20 13.81 -21.14
C ARG A 180 13.56 15.11 -20.69
N ARG A 181 14.16 16.27 -21.04
CA ARG A 181 13.61 17.59 -20.74
C ARG A 181 12.27 17.83 -21.42
N ARG A 182 12.15 17.45 -22.71
CA ARG A 182 10.89 17.56 -23.45
C ARG A 182 9.78 16.71 -22.81
N LEU A 183 10.06 15.46 -22.50
CA LEU A 183 9.10 14.54 -21.85
C LEU A 183 8.67 15.04 -20.47
N PHE A 184 9.60 15.59 -19.71
CA PHE A 184 9.28 16.20 -18.42
C PHE A 184 8.27 17.36 -18.54
N TRP A 185 8.49 18.28 -19.49
CA TRP A 185 7.55 19.38 -19.70
C TRP A 185 6.20 18.92 -20.26
N ILE A 186 6.19 17.90 -21.10
CA ILE A 186 4.94 17.26 -21.56
C ILE A 186 4.19 16.68 -20.36
N ALA A 187 4.89 15.96 -19.47
CA ALA A 187 4.25 15.40 -18.27
C ALA A 187 3.66 16.50 -17.37
N LEU A 188 4.41 17.58 -17.11
CA LEU A 188 3.91 18.71 -16.33
C LEU A 188 2.66 19.34 -16.95
N ALA A 189 2.67 19.57 -18.27
CA ALA A 189 1.54 20.17 -18.97
C ALA A 189 0.28 19.28 -18.89
N VAL A 190 0.45 17.97 -19.10
CA VAL A 190 -0.67 17.01 -19.02
C VAL A 190 -1.21 16.95 -17.59
N LEU A 191 -0.34 16.85 -16.58
CA LEU A 191 -0.77 16.84 -15.17
C LEU A 191 -1.50 18.13 -14.79
N ALA A 192 -0.96 19.30 -15.20
CA ALA A 192 -1.62 20.58 -14.94
C ALA A 192 -3.02 20.66 -15.56
N VAL A 193 -3.17 20.22 -16.82
CA VAL A 193 -4.47 20.21 -17.51
C VAL A 193 -5.44 19.23 -16.85
N CYS A 194 -5.00 18.02 -16.52
CA CYS A 194 -5.89 17.01 -15.91
C CYS A 194 -6.26 17.34 -14.46
N TRP A 195 -5.42 18.04 -13.72
CA TRP A 195 -5.72 18.43 -12.34
C TRP A 195 -6.45 19.78 -12.24
N LEU A 196 -6.44 20.58 -13.33
CA LEU A 196 -7.12 21.90 -13.35
C LEU A 196 -8.59 21.84 -12.93
N PRO A 197 -9.42 20.86 -13.35
CA PRO A 197 -10.81 20.76 -12.89
C PRO A 197 -10.91 20.64 -11.36
N TYR A 198 -10.05 19.83 -10.72
CA TYR A 198 -10.03 19.68 -9.26
C TYR A 198 -9.66 21.00 -8.57
N LEU A 199 -8.60 21.67 -9.04
CA LEU A 199 -8.15 22.95 -8.47
C LEU A 199 -9.19 24.08 -8.67
N ALA A 200 -9.84 24.13 -9.82
CA ALA A 200 -10.79 25.19 -10.15
C ALA A 200 -12.13 25.00 -9.42
N LEU A 201 -12.66 23.77 -9.44
CA LEU A 201 -13.98 23.48 -8.88
C LEU A 201 -13.97 23.41 -7.35
N CYS A 202 -12.85 23.04 -6.76
CA CYS A 202 -12.68 22.99 -5.30
C CYS A 202 -12.01 24.26 -4.73
N TYR A 203 -11.96 25.36 -5.48
CA TYR A 203 -11.34 26.62 -5.00
C TYR A 203 -11.97 27.07 -3.68
N PRO A 204 -11.16 27.48 -2.70
CA PRO A 204 -9.70 27.66 -2.70
C PRO A 204 -8.90 26.40 -2.38
N GLY A 205 -9.52 25.28 -2.14
CA GLY A 205 -8.99 24.00 -1.72
C GLY A 205 -9.79 23.43 -0.56
N SER A 206 -9.98 22.11 -0.53
CA SER A 206 -10.67 21.43 0.57
C SER A 206 -9.80 21.43 1.83
N LEU A 207 -10.33 21.90 2.94
CA LEU A 207 -9.66 21.93 4.23
C LEU A 207 -10.01 20.67 5.01
N THR A 208 -9.03 19.83 5.30
CA THR A 208 -9.20 18.72 6.25
C THR A 208 -9.26 19.24 7.67
N TYR A 209 -9.84 18.45 8.58
CA TYR A 209 -9.84 18.75 10.01
C TYR A 209 -8.41 19.01 10.54
N ASP A 210 -7.45 18.15 10.16
CA ASP A 210 -6.03 18.32 10.51
C ASP A 210 -5.48 19.67 10.05
N ALA A 211 -5.83 20.12 8.83
CA ALA A 211 -5.34 21.37 8.27
C ALA A 211 -5.92 22.58 8.98
N GLN A 212 -7.22 22.54 9.33
CA GLN A 212 -7.84 23.61 10.13
C GLN A 212 -7.15 23.74 11.47
N TRP A 213 -6.91 22.62 12.15
CA TRP A 213 -6.20 22.63 13.44
C TRP A 213 -4.76 23.15 13.30
N GLN A 214 -3.99 22.67 12.31
CA GLN A 214 -2.63 23.15 12.06
C GLN A 214 -2.58 24.67 11.76
N LEU A 215 -3.51 25.17 10.94
CA LEU A 215 -3.60 26.62 10.66
C LEU A 215 -4.05 27.40 11.89
N GLY A 216 -5.01 26.90 12.66
CA GLY A 216 -5.43 27.49 13.93
C GLY A 216 -4.27 27.61 14.92
N GLN A 217 -3.42 26.59 15.03
CA GLN A 217 -2.20 26.64 15.84
C GLN A 217 -1.21 27.69 15.31
N PHE A 218 -0.98 27.73 14.00
CA PHE A 218 -0.05 28.70 13.40
C PHE A 218 -0.49 30.15 13.60
N PHE A 219 -1.80 30.41 13.49
CA PHE A 219 -2.35 31.77 13.71
C PHE A 219 -2.68 32.08 15.17
N GLY A 220 -2.32 31.18 16.10
CA GLY A 220 -2.47 31.43 17.55
C GLY A 220 -3.91 31.32 18.07
N GLN A 221 -4.81 30.67 17.35
CA GLN A 221 -6.19 30.41 17.78
C GLN A 221 -6.30 29.24 18.76
N THR A 222 -5.35 28.30 18.68
CA THR A 222 -5.27 27.11 19.55
C THR A 222 -3.83 26.91 20.00
N GLU A 223 -3.64 26.14 21.08
CA GLU A 223 -2.33 25.81 21.63
C GLU A 223 -1.43 25.11 20.59
N ALA A 224 -0.17 25.52 20.56
CA ALA A 224 0.83 24.95 19.66
C ALA A 224 1.26 23.56 20.18
N THR A 225 0.90 22.51 19.47
CA THR A 225 1.25 21.12 19.80
C THR A 225 1.95 20.43 18.64
N ASN A 226 2.84 19.48 18.93
CA ASN A 226 3.47 18.61 17.91
C ASN A 226 2.66 17.34 17.61
N HIS A 227 1.34 17.37 17.84
CA HIS A 227 0.45 16.27 17.45
C HIS A 227 0.50 16.05 15.94
N HIS A 228 0.37 17.11 15.17
CA HIS A 228 0.81 17.13 13.76
C HIS A 228 2.23 17.69 13.70
N PRO A 229 3.14 17.09 12.91
CA PRO A 229 4.52 17.54 12.84
C PRO A 229 4.62 19.05 12.61
N TRP A 230 5.21 19.76 13.56
CA TRP A 230 5.22 21.22 13.58
C TRP A 230 5.86 21.85 12.34
N PHE A 231 6.83 21.15 11.73
CA PHE A 231 7.39 21.59 10.45
C PHE A 231 6.34 21.70 9.34
N SER A 232 5.39 20.75 9.28
CA SER A 232 4.29 20.82 8.31
C SER A 232 3.33 21.98 8.60
N THR A 233 3.10 22.26 9.88
CA THR A 233 2.30 23.41 10.34
C THR A 233 2.96 24.74 9.93
N LEU A 234 4.27 24.88 10.17
CA LEU A 234 5.03 26.08 9.75
C LEU A 234 5.01 26.27 8.24
N LEU A 235 5.28 25.20 7.47
CA LEU A 235 5.30 25.28 5.99
C LEU A 235 3.94 25.70 5.43
N MET A 236 2.86 25.10 5.94
CA MET A 236 1.49 25.43 5.54
C MET A 236 1.15 26.86 5.96
N GLY A 237 1.37 27.21 7.23
CA GLY A 237 1.04 28.51 7.79
C GLY A 237 1.79 29.67 7.14
N TRP A 238 3.08 29.54 6.83
CA TRP A 238 3.84 30.59 6.14
C TRP A 238 3.31 30.86 4.74
N ILE A 239 3.00 29.79 3.96
CA ILE A 239 2.48 29.98 2.59
C ILE A 239 1.07 30.58 2.63
N VAL A 240 0.21 30.09 3.53
CA VAL A 240 -1.15 30.62 3.71
C VAL A 240 -1.09 32.07 4.21
N GLY A 241 -0.25 32.36 5.21
CA GLY A 241 -0.04 33.70 5.76
C GLY A 241 0.46 34.70 4.71
N LEU A 242 1.36 34.27 3.80
CA LEU A 242 1.79 35.11 2.70
C LEU A 242 0.64 35.54 1.79
N GLY A 243 -0.28 34.63 1.47
CA GLY A 243 -1.43 34.96 0.64
C GLY A 243 -2.55 35.67 1.38
N GLN A 244 -2.59 35.59 2.71
CA GLN A 244 -3.56 36.27 3.55
C GLN A 244 -3.46 37.80 3.47
N ILE A 245 -2.35 38.35 2.95
CA ILE A 245 -2.23 39.77 2.60
C ILE A 245 -3.38 40.24 1.69
N TRP A 246 -3.89 39.36 0.83
CA TRP A 246 -5.04 39.63 -0.03
C TRP A 246 -6.34 39.05 0.55
N SER A 247 -6.34 37.76 0.89
CA SER A 247 -7.43 37.08 1.59
C SER A 247 -7.00 35.69 2.05
N LEU A 248 -7.71 35.11 3.01
CA LEU A 248 -7.45 33.75 3.47
C LEU A 248 -7.61 32.73 2.31
N ASN A 249 -8.63 32.90 1.47
CA ASN A 249 -8.84 32.06 0.29
C ASN A 249 -7.64 32.08 -0.67
N VAL A 250 -7.04 33.24 -0.92
CA VAL A 250 -5.83 33.35 -1.74
C VAL A 250 -4.66 32.62 -1.08
N GLY A 251 -4.51 32.74 0.25
CA GLY A 251 -3.47 32.04 1.01
C GLY A 251 -3.62 30.53 0.90
N ILE A 252 -4.80 30.00 1.11
CA ILE A 252 -5.12 28.56 0.95
C ILE A 252 -4.80 28.10 -0.47
N PHE A 253 -5.25 28.84 -1.48
CA PHE A 253 -5.00 28.48 -2.88
C PHE A 253 -3.52 28.51 -3.26
N LEU A 254 -2.74 29.44 -2.72
CA LEU A 254 -1.28 29.46 -2.91
C LEU A 254 -0.63 28.18 -2.37
N TYR A 255 -1.06 27.70 -1.20
CA TYR A 255 -0.59 26.43 -0.67
C TYR A 255 -0.99 25.24 -1.56
N VAL A 256 -2.24 25.22 -2.05
CA VAL A 256 -2.73 24.23 -3.01
C VAL A 256 -1.89 24.23 -4.28
N LEU A 257 -1.59 25.38 -4.85
CA LEU A 257 -0.72 25.49 -6.04
C LEU A 257 0.69 24.99 -5.76
N PHE A 258 1.26 25.35 -4.61
CA PHE A 258 2.59 24.91 -4.21
C PHE A 258 2.67 23.39 -4.10
N GLN A 259 1.77 22.75 -3.34
CA GLN A 259 1.78 21.29 -3.17
C GLN A 259 1.52 20.55 -4.50
N SER A 260 0.60 21.06 -5.33
CA SER A 260 0.30 20.52 -6.65
C SER A 260 1.52 20.59 -7.58
N ALA A 261 2.23 21.71 -7.59
CA ALA A 261 3.44 21.89 -8.39
C ALA A 261 4.57 20.94 -7.97
N VAL A 262 4.77 20.76 -6.66
CA VAL A 262 5.74 19.80 -6.12
C VAL A 262 5.41 18.37 -6.57
N CYS A 263 4.17 17.94 -6.40
CA CYS A 263 3.73 16.61 -6.80
C CYS A 263 3.85 16.40 -8.33
N ALA A 264 3.40 17.36 -9.13
CA ALA A 264 3.48 17.29 -10.59
C ALA A 264 4.95 17.21 -11.07
N ALA A 265 5.86 17.97 -10.47
CA ALA A 265 7.28 17.93 -10.80
C ALA A 265 7.91 16.56 -10.50
N VAL A 266 7.61 15.99 -9.33
CA VAL A 266 8.11 14.65 -8.95
C VAL A 266 7.51 13.57 -9.84
N PHE A 267 6.20 13.58 -10.08
CA PHE A 267 5.53 12.60 -10.93
C PHE A 267 6.00 12.69 -12.38
N GLY A 268 6.20 13.90 -12.90
CA GLY A 268 6.80 14.11 -14.22
C GLY A 268 8.22 13.53 -14.31
N ALA A 269 9.04 13.71 -13.27
CA ALA A 269 10.37 13.13 -13.20
C ALA A 269 10.34 11.59 -13.11
N ILE A 270 9.39 11.02 -12.37
CA ILE A 270 9.16 9.56 -12.29
C ILE A 270 8.75 9.03 -13.67
N CYS A 271 7.81 9.66 -14.38
CA CYS A 271 7.41 9.23 -15.73
C CYS A 271 8.61 9.16 -16.69
N VAL A 272 9.47 10.17 -16.67
CA VAL A 272 10.71 10.17 -17.45
C VAL A 272 11.64 9.04 -17.03
N GLN A 273 11.80 8.81 -15.72
CA GLN A 273 12.66 7.74 -15.20
C GLN A 273 12.10 6.36 -15.53
N VAL A 274 10.79 6.16 -15.52
CA VAL A 274 10.11 4.93 -15.96
C VAL A 274 10.48 4.60 -17.41
N GLN A 275 10.48 5.59 -18.32
CA GLN A 275 10.94 5.36 -19.69
C GLN A 275 12.44 5.06 -19.76
N VAL A 276 13.26 5.73 -18.95
CA VAL A 276 14.70 5.46 -18.89
C VAL A 276 15.00 4.03 -18.43
N LEU A 277 14.27 3.53 -17.44
CA LEU A 277 14.45 2.19 -16.88
C LEU A 277 13.92 1.10 -17.82
N THR A 278 12.80 1.34 -18.48
CA THR A 278 12.14 0.35 -19.33
C THR A 278 12.58 0.39 -20.80
N GLY A 279 13.07 1.54 -21.27
CA GLY A 279 13.34 1.81 -22.70
C GLY A 279 12.09 1.99 -23.55
N ARG A 280 10.88 2.01 -22.95
CA ARG A 280 9.59 1.97 -23.65
C ARG A 280 8.79 3.26 -23.50
N LYS A 281 8.41 3.87 -24.63
CA LYS A 281 7.52 5.06 -24.64
C LYS A 281 6.16 4.75 -24.00
N LEU A 282 5.62 3.55 -24.23
CA LEU A 282 4.33 3.13 -23.64
C LEU A 282 4.38 3.19 -22.12
N ALA A 283 5.49 2.78 -21.50
CA ALA A 283 5.62 2.81 -20.04
C ALA A 283 5.57 4.24 -19.47
N PHE A 284 6.15 5.23 -20.19
CA PHE A 284 6.02 6.64 -19.86
C PHE A 284 4.54 7.08 -19.87
N TRP A 285 3.81 6.77 -20.96
CA TRP A 285 2.42 7.18 -21.09
C TRP A 285 1.51 6.49 -20.08
N LEU A 286 1.72 5.21 -19.78
CA LEU A 286 0.95 4.50 -18.75
C LEU A 286 1.19 5.11 -17.37
N ALA A 287 2.44 5.42 -17.02
CA ALA A 287 2.75 6.11 -15.76
C ALA A 287 2.14 7.52 -15.71
N LEU A 288 2.18 8.25 -16.83
CA LEU A 288 1.59 9.59 -16.92
C LEU A 288 0.07 9.55 -16.80
N LEU A 289 -0.60 8.63 -17.50
CA LEU A 289 -2.06 8.43 -17.39
C LEU A 289 -2.48 8.03 -15.97
N TYR A 290 -1.68 7.20 -15.29
CA TYR A 290 -1.92 6.86 -13.91
C TYR A 290 -1.94 8.10 -13.01
N TYR A 291 -0.95 8.99 -13.10
CA TYR A 291 -0.92 10.21 -12.28
C TYR A 291 -1.89 11.29 -12.75
N ALA A 292 -2.24 11.30 -14.03
CA ALA A 292 -3.14 12.30 -14.60
C ALA A 292 -4.61 12.01 -14.36
N LEU A 293 -5.02 10.72 -14.46
CA LEU A 293 -6.43 10.33 -14.53
C LEU A 293 -6.95 9.67 -13.26
N VAL A 294 -6.08 8.95 -12.49
CA VAL A 294 -6.53 8.33 -11.25
C VAL A 294 -6.97 9.42 -10.27
N PRO A 295 -8.25 9.42 -9.82
CA PRO A 295 -8.83 10.53 -9.08
C PRO A 295 -8.10 10.92 -7.81
N SER A 296 -7.45 9.96 -7.12
CA SER A 296 -6.66 10.25 -5.91
C SER A 296 -5.66 11.39 -6.11
N TRP A 297 -4.99 11.47 -7.27
CA TRP A 297 -3.94 12.47 -7.47
C TRP A 297 -4.47 13.88 -7.61
N GLY A 298 -5.51 14.08 -8.42
CA GLY A 298 -6.16 15.38 -8.56
C GLY A 298 -6.89 15.82 -7.28
N ALA A 299 -7.55 14.87 -6.61
CA ALA A 299 -8.25 15.13 -5.36
C ALA A 299 -7.31 15.59 -4.25
N TYR A 300 -6.21 14.85 -4.02
CA TYR A 300 -5.22 15.23 -3.02
C TYR A 300 -4.36 16.42 -3.44
N ALA A 301 -4.21 16.70 -4.73
CA ALA A 301 -3.53 17.91 -5.20
C ALA A 301 -4.23 19.19 -4.71
N GLN A 302 -5.57 19.23 -4.72
CA GLN A 302 -6.37 20.37 -4.25
C GLN A 302 -6.65 20.33 -2.73
N MET A 303 -6.54 19.19 -2.07
CA MET A 303 -6.85 19.02 -0.65
C MET A 303 -5.71 19.55 0.21
N VAL A 304 -6.01 20.48 1.10
CA VAL A 304 -5.04 21.02 2.05
C VAL A 304 -4.81 20.00 3.15
N VAL A 305 -3.70 19.29 3.03
CA VAL A 305 -3.28 18.27 3.99
C VAL A 305 -1.77 18.05 3.89
N LYS A 306 -1.12 17.87 5.04
CA LYS A 306 0.34 17.62 5.10
C LYS A 306 0.80 16.41 4.28
N ASP A 307 -0.10 15.43 4.10
CA ASP A 307 0.18 14.17 3.41
C ASP A 307 0.49 14.37 1.93
N THR A 308 -0.09 15.39 1.28
CA THR A 308 0.13 15.68 -0.15
C THR A 308 1.60 16.00 -0.43
N ILE A 309 2.21 16.90 0.32
CA ILE A 309 3.63 17.21 0.16
C ILE A 309 4.50 16.03 0.60
N PHE A 310 4.07 15.30 1.64
CA PHE A 310 4.80 14.15 2.14
C PHE A 310 4.92 13.05 1.07
N TYR A 311 3.81 12.59 0.45
CA TYR A 311 3.92 11.55 -0.57
C TYR A 311 4.68 12.01 -1.82
N GLY A 312 4.55 13.30 -2.20
CA GLY A 312 5.35 13.87 -3.27
C GLY A 312 6.85 13.84 -2.96
N GLY A 313 7.24 14.32 -1.78
CA GLY A 313 8.62 14.28 -1.28
C GLY A 313 9.17 12.86 -1.17
N PHE A 314 8.38 11.93 -0.62
CA PHE A 314 8.74 10.52 -0.47
C PHE A 314 8.95 9.83 -1.83
N ALA A 315 8.08 10.08 -2.79
CA ALA A 315 8.25 9.57 -4.15
C ALA A 315 9.52 10.13 -4.81
N GLY A 316 9.84 11.41 -4.57
CA GLY A 316 11.09 12.04 -4.99
C GLY A 316 12.33 11.42 -4.30
N PHE A 317 12.25 11.13 -3.01
CA PHE A 317 13.30 10.40 -2.28
C PHE A 317 13.54 9.00 -2.87
N CYS A 318 12.47 8.21 -3.09
CA CYS A 318 12.56 6.90 -3.73
C CYS A 318 13.11 6.98 -5.16
N LEU A 319 12.76 8.02 -5.91
CA LEU A 319 13.35 8.30 -7.23
C LEU A 319 14.85 8.51 -7.14
N CYS A 320 15.33 9.26 -6.16
CA CYS A 320 16.76 9.45 -5.92
C CYS A 320 17.44 8.12 -5.57
N VAL A 321 16.86 7.31 -4.67
CA VAL A 321 17.38 5.98 -4.30
C VAL A 321 17.54 5.09 -5.54
N VAL A 322 16.52 5.02 -6.39
CA VAL A 322 16.54 4.26 -7.65
C VAL A 322 17.65 4.77 -8.57
N CYS A 323 17.79 6.09 -8.72
CA CYS A 323 18.85 6.70 -9.52
C CYS A 323 20.26 6.38 -8.99
N PHE A 324 20.45 6.34 -7.66
CA PHE A 324 21.72 5.96 -7.04
C PHE A 324 22.08 4.50 -7.34
N LEU A 325 21.12 3.58 -7.22
CA LEU A 325 21.32 2.17 -7.55
C LEU A 325 21.61 1.98 -9.05
N GLN A 326 20.83 2.60 -9.92
CA GLN A 326 21.01 2.54 -11.38
C GLN A 326 22.41 3.04 -11.80
N ARG A 327 22.91 4.11 -11.19
CA ARG A 327 24.19 4.72 -11.49
C ARG A 327 25.35 4.15 -10.65
N LYS A 328 25.10 3.13 -9.83
CA LYS A 328 26.09 2.50 -8.94
C LYS A 328 26.83 3.52 -8.06
N GLY A 329 26.11 4.54 -7.59
CA GLY A 329 26.64 5.63 -6.76
C GLY A 329 27.38 6.74 -7.51
N ARG A 330 27.54 6.65 -8.82
CA ARG A 330 28.19 7.70 -9.65
C ARG A 330 27.19 8.83 -9.93
N CYS A 331 26.93 9.64 -8.92
CA CYS A 331 25.89 10.68 -8.92
C CYS A 331 26.52 12.07 -8.78
N GLY A 332 25.99 13.04 -9.56
CA GLY A 332 26.40 14.44 -9.42
C GLY A 332 25.81 15.11 -8.18
N PRO A 333 26.31 16.32 -7.82
CA PRO A 333 25.90 17.01 -6.60
C PRO A 333 24.40 17.24 -6.50
N GLY A 334 23.71 17.60 -7.58
CA GLY A 334 22.25 17.83 -7.53
C GLY A 334 21.44 16.60 -7.11
N LEU A 335 21.87 15.37 -7.45
CA LEU A 335 21.18 14.17 -6.99
C LEU A 335 21.48 13.86 -5.51
N TRP A 336 22.71 14.17 -5.05
CA TRP A 336 23.05 14.10 -3.63
C TRP A 336 22.23 15.08 -2.79
N THR A 337 22.18 16.34 -3.21
CA THR A 337 21.35 17.37 -2.56
C THR A 337 19.87 16.95 -2.54
N GLY A 338 19.35 16.45 -3.68
CA GLY A 338 17.97 15.95 -3.76
C GLY A 338 17.69 14.80 -2.80
N LEU A 339 18.59 13.81 -2.72
CA LEU A 339 18.44 12.66 -1.81
C LEU A 339 18.39 13.10 -0.33
N VAL A 340 19.33 13.94 0.08
CA VAL A 340 19.45 14.40 1.48
C VAL A 340 18.30 15.33 1.84
N LEU A 341 18.01 16.32 0.99
CA LEU A 341 16.97 17.30 1.26
C LEU A 341 15.57 16.67 1.27
N LEU A 342 15.24 15.83 0.29
CA LEU A 342 13.95 15.14 0.27
C LEU A 342 13.82 14.16 1.43
N GLY A 343 14.90 13.45 1.80
CA GLY A 343 14.91 12.61 2.99
C GLY A 343 14.63 13.41 4.27
N LEU A 344 15.33 14.51 4.47
CA LEU A 344 15.13 15.37 5.64
C LEU A 344 13.71 15.96 5.68
N VAL A 345 13.23 16.49 4.54
CA VAL A 345 11.87 17.03 4.44
C VAL A 345 10.82 15.98 4.76
N CYS A 346 10.98 14.75 4.25
CA CYS A 346 10.07 13.65 4.59
C CYS A 346 10.07 13.31 6.08
N ALA A 347 11.24 13.30 6.72
CA ALA A 347 11.35 13.03 8.16
C ALA A 347 10.67 14.12 9.00
N LEU A 348 10.73 15.38 8.56
CA LEU A 348 10.14 16.53 9.26
C LEU A 348 8.64 16.72 8.96
N LEU A 349 8.15 16.31 7.78
CA LEU A 349 6.73 16.43 7.41
C LEU A 349 5.83 15.40 8.11
N ARG A 350 6.36 14.21 8.37
CA ARG A 350 5.67 13.15 9.11
C ARG A 350 6.65 12.38 9.99
N ASN A 351 6.31 12.16 11.25
CA ASN A 351 7.13 11.37 12.17
C ASN A 351 7.47 9.99 11.58
N ASN A 352 6.51 9.38 10.89
CA ASN A 352 6.66 8.09 10.21
C ASN A 352 7.65 8.15 9.03
N GLY A 353 7.91 9.31 8.44
CA GLY A 353 8.87 9.51 7.37
C GLY A 353 10.31 9.18 7.79
N LEU A 354 10.66 9.50 9.04
CA LEU A 354 11.97 9.16 9.61
C LEU A 354 12.25 7.66 9.55
N TYR A 355 11.26 6.85 9.94
CA TYR A 355 11.39 5.39 9.97
C TYR A 355 11.62 4.77 8.59
N ALA A 356 11.12 5.39 7.53
CA ALA A 356 11.35 4.90 6.16
C ALA A 356 12.65 5.44 5.55
N VAL A 357 12.99 6.71 5.82
CA VAL A 357 14.14 7.40 5.22
C VAL A 357 15.48 6.90 5.78
N VAL A 358 15.63 6.84 7.12
CA VAL A 358 16.91 6.48 7.74
C VAL A 358 17.31 5.05 7.40
N PRO A 359 16.48 4.00 7.58
CA PRO A 359 16.83 2.67 7.12
C PRO A 359 17.03 2.59 5.60
N GLY A 360 16.25 3.35 4.82
CA GLY A 360 16.42 3.44 3.37
C GLY A 360 17.81 3.91 2.96
N LEU A 361 18.34 4.96 3.61
CA LEU A 361 19.70 5.48 3.39
C LEU A 361 20.77 4.48 3.84
N LEU A 362 20.59 3.83 4.99
CA LEU A 362 21.52 2.82 5.50
C LEU A 362 21.57 1.58 4.59
N CYS A 363 20.43 1.11 4.13
CA CYS A 363 20.35 0.01 3.18
C CYS A 363 20.96 0.37 1.82
N LEU A 364 20.75 1.61 1.34
CA LEU A 364 21.39 2.12 0.14
C LEU A 364 22.91 2.17 0.31
N ALA A 365 23.42 2.60 1.47
CA ALA A 365 24.84 2.58 1.80
C ALA A 365 25.40 1.15 1.78
N ALA A 366 24.66 0.16 2.32
CA ALA A 366 25.06 -1.24 2.29
C ALA A 366 25.14 -1.81 0.85
N ALA A 367 24.19 -1.41 -0.02
CA ALA A 367 24.08 -1.90 -1.40
C ALA A 367 25.21 -1.40 -2.33
N LEU A 368 25.73 -0.20 -2.09
CA LEU A 368 26.71 0.43 -2.98
C LEU A 368 28.16 0.07 -2.60
N LYS A 369 29.06 0.09 -3.59
CA LYS A 369 30.48 -0.13 -3.38
C LYS A 369 31.20 1.21 -3.13
N GLY A 370 32.27 1.18 -2.35
CA GLY A 370 33.14 2.34 -2.07
C GLY A 370 32.93 2.94 -0.68
N LYS A 371 34.00 2.95 0.14
CA LYS A 371 33.97 3.41 1.54
C LYS A 371 33.46 4.86 1.69
N LYS A 372 33.88 5.77 0.80
CA LYS A 372 33.45 7.18 0.81
C LYS A 372 31.95 7.35 0.56
N ILE A 373 31.37 6.60 -0.40
CA ILE A 373 29.94 6.64 -0.72
C ILE A 373 29.13 6.06 0.45
N LYS A 374 29.56 4.93 0.99
CA LYS A 374 28.92 4.32 2.17
C LYS A 374 28.93 5.25 3.37
N ALA A 375 30.07 5.84 3.69
CA ALA A 375 30.18 6.81 4.79
C ALA A 375 29.32 8.05 4.57
N ALA A 376 29.26 8.59 3.35
CA ALA A 376 28.44 9.75 3.04
C ALA A 376 26.94 9.45 3.17
N LEU A 377 26.47 8.27 2.70
CA LEU A 377 25.07 7.87 2.83
C LEU A 377 24.67 7.54 4.28
N ALA A 378 25.55 6.84 5.01
CA ALA A 378 25.34 6.59 6.43
C ALA A 378 25.33 7.91 7.22
N GLY A 379 26.28 8.82 6.89
CA GLY A 379 26.32 10.17 7.47
C GLY A 379 25.07 10.98 7.16
N ALA A 380 24.50 10.85 5.95
CA ALA A 380 23.22 11.47 5.60
C ALA A 380 22.06 10.92 6.45
N GLY A 381 22.04 9.59 6.69
CA GLY A 381 21.03 8.97 7.57
C GLY A 381 21.15 9.45 9.02
N VAL A 382 22.37 9.41 9.58
CA VAL A 382 22.65 9.88 10.94
C VAL A 382 22.37 11.40 11.05
N GLY A 383 22.78 12.18 10.03
CA GLY A 383 22.51 13.62 9.99
C GLY A 383 21.01 13.93 9.94
N THR A 384 20.22 13.18 9.16
CA THR A 384 18.76 13.32 9.14
C THR A 384 18.16 13.04 10.51
N LEU A 385 18.59 11.96 11.18
CA LEU A 385 18.16 11.63 12.54
C LEU A 385 18.55 12.74 13.54
N ALA A 386 19.80 13.20 13.47
CA ALA A 386 20.28 14.25 14.37
C ALA A 386 19.50 15.56 14.19
N VAL A 387 19.27 16.02 12.96
CA VAL A 387 18.45 17.21 12.68
C VAL A 387 17.02 17.03 13.18
N TYR A 388 16.41 15.87 12.96
CA TYR A 388 15.08 15.55 13.46
C TYR A 388 15.02 15.62 15.00
N LEU A 389 15.98 15.01 15.70
CA LEU A 389 16.04 15.03 17.16
C LEU A 389 16.32 16.45 17.70
N CYS A 390 17.25 17.21 17.09
CA CYS A 390 17.50 18.60 17.45
C CYS A 390 16.24 19.45 17.26
N PHE A 391 15.51 19.25 16.16
CA PHE A 391 14.26 19.97 15.92
C PHE A 391 13.20 19.62 16.97
N THR A 392 12.94 18.33 17.20
CA THR A 392 11.84 17.88 18.07
C THR A 392 12.14 18.02 19.57
N GLN A 393 13.41 17.85 20.00
CA GLN A 393 13.77 17.82 21.42
C GLN A 393 14.36 19.14 21.93
N LEU A 394 14.86 20.00 21.04
CA LEU A 394 15.47 21.28 21.43
C LEU A 394 14.68 22.46 20.86
N ALA A 395 14.43 22.52 19.55
CA ALA A 395 13.80 23.66 18.92
C ALA A 395 12.31 23.81 19.31
N LEU A 396 11.54 22.71 19.28
CA LEU A 396 10.10 22.78 19.60
C LEU A 396 9.84 23.19 21.05
N PRO A 397 10.49 22.61 22.09
CA PRO A 397 10.33 23.10 23.46
C PRO A 397 10.75 24.58 23.63
N ALA A 398 11.83 24.99 22.97
CA ALA A 398 12.28 26.38 23.01
C ALA A 398 11.27 27.36 22.35
N LEU A 399 10.45 26.89 21.43
CA LEU A 399 9.35 27.63 20.80
C LEU A 399 8.02 27.51 21.56
N GLY A 400 7.99 26.84 22.72
CA GLY A 400 6.77 26.60 23.49
C GLY A 400 5.78 25.62 22.87
N VAL A 401 6.23 24.78 21.93
CA VAL A 401 5.39 23.78 21.30
C VAL A 401 5.28 22.55 22.20
N VAL A 402 4.07 22.19 22.59
CA VAL A 402 3.79 21.06 23.50
C VAL A 402 3.94 19.73 22.74
N PRO A 403 4.52 18.67 23.35
CA PRO A 403 4.56 17.34 22.76
C PRO A 403 3.16 16.83 22.39
N GLY A 404 3.06 16.10 21.28
CA GLY A 404 1.83 15.42 20.90
C GLY A 404 1.49 14.26 21.85
N SER A 405 0.23 13.87 21.92
CA SER A 405 -0.21 12.71 22.73
C SER A 405 0.42 11.41 22.27
N SER A 406 0.85 10.57 23.20
CA SER A 406 1.36 9.22 22.96
C SER A 406 0.28 8.24 22.47
N ARG A 407 -1.00 8.56 22.59
CA ARG A 407 -2.14 7.70 22.23
C ARG A 407 -2.09 7.14 20.80
N GLU A 408 -1.45 7.87 19.87
CA GLU A 408 -1.33 7.46 18.48
C GLU A 408 -0.50 6.18 18.30
N ILE A 409 0.46 5.94 19.21
CA ILE A 409 1.33 4.76 19.20
C ILE A 409 0.54 3.52 19.69
N TYR A 410 -0.50 3.73 20.48
CA TYR A 410 -1.26 2.66 21.14
C TYR A 410 -2.51 2.22 20.35
N SER A 411 -2.72 2.72 19.13
CA SER A 411 -3.90 2.41 18.30
C SER A 411 -4.17 0.91 18.21
N LEU A 412 -3.17 0.09 17.87
CA LEU A 412 -3.34 -1.37 17.76
C LEU A 412 -3.56 -2.06 19.10
N PRO A 413 -2.75 -1.83 20.16
CA PRO A 413 -3.04 -2.38 21.47
C PRO A 413 -4.43 -2.04 22.00
N PHE A 414 -4.89 -0.80 21.83
CA PHE A 414 -6.23 -0.39 22.27
C PHE A 414 -7.35 -1.11 21.49
N GLN A 415 -7.16 -1.33 20.18
CA GLN A 415 -8.09 -2.14 19.38
C GLN A 415 -8.11 -3.61 19.82
N GLN A 416 -6.97 -4.15 20.23
CA GLN A 416 -6.88 -5.51 20.76
C GLN A 416 -7.64 -5.65 22.09
N THR A 417 -7.48 -4.67 22.99
CA THR A 417 -8.28 -4.61 24.24
C THR A 417 -9.77 -4.48 23.94
N ALA A 418 -10.15 -3.59 23.02
CA ALA A 418 -11.55 -3.39 22.67
C ALA A 418 -12.19 -4.65 22.05
N ARG A 419 -11.47 -5.37 21.20
CA ARG A 419 -11.91 -6.65 20.65
C ARG A 419 -12.04 -7.71 21.73
N TYR A 420 -11.10 -7.75 22.68
CA TYR A 420 -11.18 -8.65 23.83
C TYR A 420 -12.44 -8.37 24.66
N VAL A 421 -12.70 -7.11 25.00
CA VAL A 421 -13.91 -6.69 25.71
C VAL A 421 -15.18 -7.07 24.94
N ALA A 422 -15.19 -6.88 23.63
CA ALA A 422 -16.34 -7.23 22.80
C ALA A 422 -16.61 -8.75 22.73
N MET A 423 -15.58 -9.59 22.78
CA MET A 423 -15.71 -11.05 22.66
C MET A 423 -15.79 -11.76 24.03
N TYR A 424 -15.08 -11.27 25.03
CA TYR A 424 -14.84 -11.94 26.32
C TYR A 424 -15.01 -11.00 27.51
N GLY A 425 -15.73 -9.89 27.35
CA GLY A 425 -15.94 -8.92 28.44
C GLY A 425 -16.65 -9.48 29.66
N GLU A 426 -17.49 -10.50 29.49
CA GLU A 426 -18.15 -11.19 30.61
C GLU A 426 -17.18 -12.02 31.50
N GLU A 427 -15.99 -12.32 30.99
CA GLU A 427 -14.96 -13.05 31.75
C GLU A 427 -14.05 -12.10 32.55
N LEU A 428 -14.15 -10.78 32.35
CA LEU A 428 -13.34 -9.79 33.07
C LEU A 428 -13.82 -9.64 34.52
N THR A 429 -12.88 -9.65 35.45
CA THR A 429 -13.13 -9.31 36.84
C THR A 429 -13.32 -7.80 37.02
N ALA A 430 -13.89 -7.39 38.15
CA ALA A 430 -14.06 -5.97 38.47
C ALA A 430 -12.71 -5.22 38.56
N GLU A 431 -11.65 -5.90 39.02
CA GLU A 431 -10.30 -5.35 39.09
C GLU A 431 -9.72 -5.14 37.70
N GLU A 432 -9.88 -6.10 36.77
CA GLU A 432 -9.42 -6.00 35.40
C GLU A 432 -10.15 -4.88 34.64
N ILE A 433 -11.45 -4.75 34.82
CA ILE A 433 -12.25 -3.63 34.30
C ILE A 433 -11.73 -2.29 34.83
N ALA A 434 -11.43 -2.19 36.12
CA ALA A 434 -10.89 -0.96 36.71
C ALA A 434 -9.50 -0.59 36.14
N VAL A 435 -8.67 -1.58 35.80
CA VAL A 435 -7.38 -1.34 35.14
C VAL A 435 -7.61 -0.80 33.72
N ILE A 436 -8.53 -1.36 32.94
CA ILE A 436 -8.88 -0.84 31.61
C ILE A 436 -9.40 0.60 31.75
N ASP A 437 -10.33 0.82 32.68
CA ASP A 437 -10.96 2.13 32.89
C ASP A 437 -10.00 3.20 33.38
N SER A 438 -8.88 2.80 34.03
CA SER A 438 -7.81 3.74 34.42
C SER A 438 -7.00 4.31 33.23
N VAL A 439 -7.17 3.73 32.04
CA VAL A 439 -6.42 4.10 30.81
C VAL A 439 -7.35 4.50 29.68
N LEU A 440 -8.45 3.79 29.50
CA LEU A 440 -9.48 3.98 28.48
C LEU A 440 -10.84 4.03 29.18
N ASP A 441 -11.78 4.81 28.67
CA ASP A 441 -13.16 4.78 29.13
C ASP A 441 -13.80 3.42 28.78
N TYR A 442 -13.99 2.57 29.78
CA TYR A 442 -14.44 1.17 29.57
C TYR A 442 -15.81 1.09 28.90
N GLU A 443 -16.76 1.97 29.26
CA GLU A 443 -18.10 1.98 28.66
C GLU A 443 -18.02 2.34 27.17
N THR A 444 -17.20 3.34 26.81
CA THR A 444 -16.95 3.69 25.40
C THR A 444 -16.25 2.55 24.65
N VAL A 445 -15.27 1.87 25.28
CA VAL A 445 -14.59 0.71 24.68
C VAL A 445 -15.58 -0.39 24.36
N ARG A 446 -16.53 -0.67 25.29
CA ARG A 446 -17.55 -1.69 25.11
C ARG A 446 -18.57 -1.32 24.04
N ASP A 447 -19.10 -0.10 24.06
CA ASP A 447 -20.31 0.27 23.33
C ASP A 447 -20.00 0.90 21.95
N TRP A 448 -18.79 1.45 21.75
CA TRP A 448 -18.41 2.21 20.56
C TRP A 448 -17.22 1.60 19.80
N TYR A 449 -16.90 0.34 20.09
CA TYR A 449 -15.84 -0.35 19.37
C TYR A 449 -16.19 -0.50 17.88
N ASP A 450 -15.32 0.05 17.02
CA ASP A 450 -15.33 -0.19 15.58
C ASP A 450 -14.11 -1.04 15.21
N PRO A 451 -14.29 -2.25 14.65
CA PRO A 451 -13.16 -3.12 14.31
C PRO A 451 -12.16 -2.51 13.33
N ARG A 452 -12.60 -1.53 12.52
CA ARG A 452 -11.80 -0.95 11.43
C ARG A 452 -11.23 0.42 11.75
N VAL A 453 -11.71 1.07 12.84
CA VAL A 453 -11.34 2.45 13.18
C VAL A 453 -11.01 2.56 14.66
N ALA A 454 -9.73 2.74 14.99
CA ALA A 454 -9.28 2.86 16.37
C ALA A 454 -9.60 4.21 17.02
N ASP A 455 -10.01 5.22 16.23
CA ASP A 455 -10.16 6.59 16.72
C ASP A 455 -11.17 6.72 17.86
N MET A 456 -12.26 5.97 17.83
CA MET A 456 -13.28 6.00 18.88
C MET A 456 -12.68 5.58 20.22
N VAL A 457 -12.00 4.44 20.26
CA VAL A 457 -11.39 3.88 21.46
C VAL A 457 -10.20 4.73 21.92
N LYS A 458 -9.24 5.04 21.03
CA LYS A 458 -8.02 5.77 21.43
C LYS A 458 -8.29 7.21 21.88
N ASN A 459 -9.40 7.82 21.46
CA ASN A 459 -9.76 9.18 21.89
C ASN A 459 -10.19 9.25 23.35
N THR A 460 -10.52 8.12 23.97
CA THR A 460 -10.83 8.04 25.40
C THR A 460 -9.57 7.94 26.28
N TYR A 461 -8.38 7.83 25.67
CA TYR A 461 -7.12 7.66 26.39
C TYR A 461 -6.84 8.81 27.37
N HIS A 462 -6.70 8.45 28.63
CA HIS A 462 -6.36 9.36 29.74
C HIS A 462 -5.31 8.76 30.71
N GLY A 463 -4.68 7.64 30.31
CA GLY A 463 -3.71 6.93 31.12
C GLY A 463 -2.46 7.75 31.48
N THR A 464 -1.92 7.49 32.64
CA THR A 464 -0.64 7.99 33.14
C THR A 464 0.47 6.96 32.94
N ALA A 465 1.74 7.33 33.22
CA ALA A 465 2.84 6.37 33.18
C ALA A 465 2.67 5.21 34.18
N GLU A 466 1.99 5.47 35.30
CA GLU A 466 1.70 4.49 36.34
C GLU A 466 0.60 3.50 35.90
N THR A 467 -0.56 4.03 35.48
CA THR A 467 -1.69 3.19 35.04
C THR A 467 -1.35 2.41 33.78
N MET A 468 -0.51 2.95 32.89
CA MET A 468 -0.04 2.24 31.70
C MET A 468 0.79 0.99 32.04
N LYS A 469 1.47 0.93 33.21
CA LYS A 469 2.22 -0.26 33.59
C LYS A 469 1.28 -1.42 33.89
N ASP A 470 0.26 -1.18 34.73
CA ASP A 470 -0.73 -2.17 35.09
C ASP A 470 -1.55 -2.60 33.87
N TYR A 471 -1.86 -1.65 33.00
CA TYR A 471 -2.52 -1.91 31.72
C TYR A 471 -1.70 -2.84 30.82
N TRP A 472 -0.37 -2.68 30.70
CA TRP A 472 0.45 -3.56 29.86
C TRP A 472 0.55 -4.98 30.42
N GLU A 473 0.54 -5.14 31.75
CA GLU A 473 0.50 -6.44 32.40
C GLU A 473 -0.84 -7.13 32.06
N LEU A 474 -1.97 -6.48 32.28
CA LEU A 474 -3.29 -6.98 31.92
C LEU A 474 -3.43 -7.26 30.42
N TRP A 475 -2.96 -6.33 29.56
CA TRP A 475 -3.00 -6.52 28.12
C TRP A 475 -2.28 -7.80 27.69
N LEU A 476 -1.13 -8.10 28.28
CA LEU A 476 -0.39 -9.32 27.99
C LEU A 476 -1.16 -10.56 28.48
N ASP A 477 -1.71 -10.53 29.68
CA ASP A 477 -2.46 -11.65 30.26
C ASP A 477 -3.72 -11.95 29.44
N CYS A 478 -4.50 -10.95 29.09
CA CYS A 478 -5.64 -11.07 28.18
C CYS A 478 -5.25 -11.67 26.82
N GLY A 479 -4.15 -11.20 26.24
CA GLY A 479 -3.67 -11.71 24.96
C GLY A 479 -3.16 -13.15 25.01
N LEU A 480 -2.60 -13.59 26.15
CA LEU A 480 -2.20 -14.98 26.37
C LEU A 480 -3.41 -15.88 26.63
N LYS A 481 -4.44 -15.36 27.31
CA LYS A 481 -5.68 -16.09 27.61
C LYS A 481 -6.51 -16.30 26.33
N HIS A 482 -6.71 -15.26 25.52
CA HIS A 482 -7.50 -15.29 24.28
C HIS A 482 -6.74 -14.64 23.11
N PRO A 483 -5.74 -15.31 22.52
CA PRO A 483 -4.94 -14.78 21.43
C PRO A 483 -5.74 -14.58 20.13
N ASP A 484 -6.88 -15.25 19.99
CA ASP A 484 -7.79 -15.12 18.86
C ASP A 484 -8.41 -13.71 18.77
N ALA A 485 -8.80 -13.10 19.89
CA ALA A 485 -9.30 -11.71 19.92
C ALA A 485 -8.23 -10.72 19.40
N TYR A 486 -6.99 -10.89 19.85
CA TYR A 486 -5.86 -10.03 19.46
C TYR A 486 -5.49 -10.21 17.98
N LEU A 487 -5.50 -11.45 17.50
CA LEU A 487 -5.26 -11.73 16.08
C LEU A 487 -6.38 -11.15 15.21
N GLN A 488 -7.64 -11.31 15.61
CA GLN A 488 -8.77 -10.76 14.88
C GLN A 488 -8.75 -9.22 14.85
N ALA A 489 -8.45 -8.55 15.98
CA ALA A 489 -8.28 -7.10 16.02
C ALA A 489 -7.16 -6.64 15.07
N THR A 490 -6.03 -7.35 15.05
CA THR A 490 -4.90 -7.05 14.15
C THR A 490 -5.29 -7.21 12.70
N LEU A 491 -5.99 -8.30 12.34
CA LEU A 491 -6.46 -8.54 10.99
C LEU A 491 -7.48 -7.47 10.54
N ASN A 492 -8.41 -7.10 11.44
CA ASN A 492 -9.36 -6.00 11.16
C ASN A 492 -8.67 -4.66 10.93
N SER A 493 -7.58 -4.38 11.65
CA SER A 493 -6.83 -3.13 11.49
C SER A 493 -6.02 -3.04 10.19
N MET A 494 -5.78 -4.16 9.48
CA MET A 494 -4.84 -4.17 8.35
C MET A 494 -5.32 -4.84 7.06
N PHE A 495 -6.41 -5.62 7.07
CA PHE A 495 -6.80 -6.40 5.87
C PHE A 495 -7.00 -5.54 4.63
N GLY A 496 -7.50 -4.32 4.77
CA GLY A 496 -7.75 -3.42 3.66
C GLY A 496 -6.48 -2.98 2.90
N TYR A 497 -5.30 -3.10 3.54
CA TYR A 497 -4.02 -2.87 2.85
C TYR A 497 -3.56 -4.07 2.03
N PHE A 498 -4.24 -5.22 2.13
CA PHE A 498 -3.92 -6.44 1.39
C PHE A 498 -5.07 -6.94 0.52
N LEU A 499 -6.29 -6.41 0.70
CA LEU A 499 -7.44 -6.76 -0.12
C LEU A 499 -7.52 -5.83 -1.34
N PRO A 500 -7.28 -6.33 -2.59
CA PRO A 500 -7.47 -5.53 -3.79
C PRO A 500 -8.94 -5.13 -3.93
N GLY A 501 -9.19 -3.87 -4.18
CA GLY A 501 -10.56 -3.35 -4.30
C GLY A 501 -11.13 -2.75 -3.02
N TYR A 502 -10.65 -3.16 -1.84
CA TYR A 502 -11.02 -2.50 -0.60
C TYR A 502 -10.42 -1.09 -0.52
N ARG A 503 -11.20 -0.18 -0.03
CA ARG A 503 -10.78 1.21 0.19
C ARG A 503 -11.64 1.85 1.26
N TYR A 504 -11.01 2.57 2.14
CA TYR A 504 -11.66 3.39 3.13
C TYR A 504 -11.28 4.86 2.93
N GLY A 505 -12.24 5.75 2.98
CA GLY A 505 -11.98 7.18 2.98
C GLY A 505 -11.24 7.72 1.74
N VAL A 506 -11.49 7.14 0.54
CA VAL A 506 -10.83 7.61 -0.70
C VAL A 506 -11.12 9.07 -0.94
N PHE A 507 -12.40 9.44 -0.77
CA PHE A 507 -12.89 10.80 -0.97
C PHE A 507 -13.99 11.15 0.02
N GLY A 508 -14.24 10.30 1.02
CA GLY A 508 -15.41 10.32 1.88
C GLY A 508 -15.70 11.67 2.52
N GLY A 509 -16.65 12.41 1.97
CA GLY A 509 -17.20 13.64 2.55
C GLY A 509 -16.22 14.82 2.68
N ASN A 510 -14.95 14.62 2.38
CA ASN A 510 -13.86 15.53 2.73
C ASN A 510 -13.56 16.60 1.68
N TYR A 511 -14.32 16.68 0.59
CA TYR A 511 -14.17 17.79 -0.35
C TYR A 511 -14.54 19.14 0.27
N PHE A 512 -15.53 19.12 1.17
CA PHE A 512 -15.90 20.25 1.98
C PHE A 512 -16.13 19.77 3.40
N MET A 513 -15.12 19.87 4.24
CA MET A 513 -15.33 19.63 5.66
C MET A 513 -16.08 20.80 6.28
N THR A 514 -16.96 20.48 7.19
CA THR A 514 -17.58 21.49 8.06
C THR A 514 -16.48 22.27 8.75
N GLN A 515 -16.51 23.57 8.62
CA GLN A 515 -15.56 24.45 9.29
C GLN A 515 -15.86 24.43 10.79
N ASP A 516 -14.79 24.30 11.58
CA ASP A 516 -14.90 24.33 13.02
C ASP A 516 -14.50 25.72 13.52
N PRO A 517 -15.43 26.48 14.11
CA PRO A 517 -15.18 27.83 14.59
C PRO A 517 -14.03 27.94 15.60
N ARG A 518 -13.73 26.83 16.30
CA ARG A 518 -12.62 26.79 17.27
C ARG A 518 -11.26 27.10 16.66
N TYR A 519 -11.09 26.84 15.37
CA TYR A 519 -9.82 27.04 14.68
C TYR A 519 -9.69 28.43 14.03
N GLY A 520 -10.78 29.21 13.96
CA GLY A 520 -10.77 30.55 13.38
C GLY A 520 -10.41 30.58 11.88
N ILE A 521 -10.58 29.46 11.17
CA ILE A 521 -10.27 29.33 9.75
C ILE A 521 -11.59 29.32 8.98
N ASP A 522 -12.01 30.51 8.56
CA ASP A 522 -13.24 30.69 7.78
C ASP A 522 -12.90 30.84 6.29
N VAL A 523 -13.30 29.84 5.49
CA VAL A 523 -13.01 29.74 4.06
C VAL A 523 -14.31 29.77 3.26
N ASP A 524 -14.36 30.66 2.30
CA ASP A 524 -15.49 30.78 1.38
C ASP A 524 -15.27 29.89 0.12
N PHE A 525 -16.02 28.80 0.03
CA PHE A 525 -15.99 27.89 -1.10
C PHE A 525 -16.83 28.43 -2.26
N ARG A 526 -16.15 28.78 -3.35
CA ARG A 526 -16.80 29.45 -4.48
C ARG A 526 -17.78 28.58 -5.27
N PHE A 527 -17.55 27.26 -5.35
CA PHE A 527 -18.31 26.34 -6.19
C PHE A 527 -18.70 25.04 -5.45
N PRO A 528 -19.44 25.10 -4.33
CA PRO A 528 -19.71 23.88 -3.54
C PRO A 528 -20.49 22.82 -4.33
N ALA A 529 -21.45 23.21 -5.17
CA ALA A 529 -22.20 22.27 -6.02
C ALA A 529 -21.32 21.59 -7.09
N ALA A 530 -20.34 22.31 -7.64
CA ALA A 530 -19.43 21.76 -8.64
C ALA A 530 -18.43 20.78 -8.04
N ALA A 531 -18.03 20.97 -6.80
CA ALA A 531 -17.18 20.01 -6.09
C ALA A 531 -17.88 18.68 -5.83
N SER A 532 -19.21 18.69 -5.65
CA SER A 532 -20.00 17.46 -5.59
C SER A 532 -19.91 16.65 -6.88
N ALA A 533 -19.76 17.30 -8.04
CA ALA A 533 -19.54 16.60 -9.31
C ALA A 533 -18.18 15.91 -9.37
N VAL A 534 -17.14 16.50 -8.78
CA VAL A 534 -15.80 15.88 -8.65
C VAL A 534 -15.86 14.65 -7.75
N ASP A 535 -16.57 14.73 -6.63
CA ASP A 535 -16.79 13.60 -5.73
C ASP A 535 -17.56 12.48 -6.45
N TYR A 536 -18.63 12.81 -7.16
CA TYR A 536 -19.41 11.84 -7.94
C TYR A 536 -18.56 11.14 -9.01
N PHE A 537 -17.74 11.88 -9.76
CA PHE A 537 -16.80 11.30 -10.73
C PHE A 537 -15.83 10.31 -10.05
N SER A 538 -15.32 10.66 -8.89
CA SER A 538 -14.40 9.83 -8.14
C SER A 538 -15.04 8.53 -7.64
N ARG A 539 -16.32 8.59 -7.25
CA ARG A 539 -17.13 7.42 -6.89
C ARG A 539 -17.41 6.55 -8.11
N LEU A 540 -17.84 7.15 -9.22
CA LEU A 540 -18.09 6.43 -10.48
C LEU A 540 -16.85 5.69 -10.99
N TRP A 541 -15.67 6.33 -10.92
CA TRP A 541 -14.40 5.66 -11.22
C TRP A 541 -14.22 4.37 -10.41
N SER A 542 -14.66 4.43 -9.18
CA SER A 542 -14.53 3.37 -8.21
C SER A 542 -15.53 2.23 -8.39
N GLU A 543 -16.61 2.44 -9.13
CA GLU A 543 -17.58 1.40 -9.48
C GLU A 543 -17.12 0.57 -10.70
N ILE A 544 -16.14 1.06 -11.46
CA ILE A 544 -15.65 0.35 -12.65
C ILE A 544 -14.62 -0.69 -12.24
N PRO A 545 -14.88 -2.00 -12.45
CA PRO A 545 -13.91 -3.06 -12.20
C PRO A 545 -12.59 -2.78 -12.92
N GLY A 546 -11.48 -2.97 -12.28
CA GLY A 546 -10.16 -2.68 -12.85
C GLY A 546 -9.70 -1.23 -12.64
N LEU A 547 -10.52 -0.21 -12.85
CA LEU A 547 -10.19 1.17 -12.50
C LEU A 547 -10.15 1.36 -10.98
N LEU A 548 -11.08 0.74 -10.26
CA LEU A 548 -11.09 0.61 -8.82
C LEU A 548 -9.73 0.20 -8.26
N LEU A 549 -9.10 -0.82 -8.87
CA LEU A 549 -7.82 -1.37 -8.43
C LEU A 549 -6.68 -0.33 -8.41
N LEU A 550 -6.76 0.69 -9.26
CA LEU A 550 -5.75 1.76 -9.31
C LEU A 550 -5.81 2.71 -8.11
N ASN A 551 -6.96 2.75 -7.40
CA ASN A 551 -7.18 3.55 -6.18
C ASN A 551 -7.09 2.72 -4.89
N ALA A 552 -7.01 1.39 -4.98
CA ALA A 552 -7.05 0.51 -3.82
C ALA A 552 -5.65 0.24 -3.26
N PRO A 553 -5.38 0.51 -1.97
CA PRO A 553 -4.09 0.26 -1.32
C PRO A 553 -3.57 -1.17 -1.52
N GLY A 554 -4.44 -2.18 -1.39
CA GLY A 554 -4.10 -3.60 -1.52
C GLY A 554 -3.44 -3.96 -2.85
N THR A 555 -3.86 -3.34 -3.96
CA THR A 555 -3.25 -3.55 -5.29
C THR A 555 -1.77 -3.14 -5.30
N HIS A 556 -1.43 -2.03 -4.64
CA HIS A 556 -0.06 -1.52 -4.57
C HIS A 556 0.81 -2.34 -3.62
N SER A 557 0.22 -2.86 -2.54
CA SER A 557 0.88 -3.85 -1.67
C SER A 557 1.19 -5.14 -2.42
N TRP A 558 0.28 -5.65 -3.23
CA TRP A 558 0.53 -6.82 -4.06
C TRP A 558 1.61 -6.56 -5.12
N ALA A 559 1.65 -5.37 -5.72
CA ALA A 559 2.73 -4.98 -6.62
C ALA A 559 4.09 -5.00 -5.90
N LEU A 560 4.17 -4.49 -4.66
CA LEU A 560 5.38 -4.54 -3.84
C LEU A 560 5.82 -5.98 -3.55
N ILE A 561 4.87 -6.86 -3.17
CA ILE A 561 5.12 -8.28 -2.91
C ILE A 561 5.63 -8.99 -4.17
N LEU A 562 4.98 -8.79 -5.32
CA LEU A 562 5.40 -9.37 -6.60
C LEU A 562 6.79 -8.90 -7.03
N CYS A 563 7.09 -7.63 -6.89
CA CYS A 563 8.41 -7.07 -7.18
C CYS A 563 9.48 -7.68 -6.27
N THR A 564 9.18 -7.82 -4.97
CA THR A 564 10.06 -8.46 -4.00
C THR A 564 10.32 -9.92 -4.38
N ALA A 565 9.26 -10.69 -4.65
CA ALA A 565 9.36 -12.10 -5.05
C ALA A 565 10.19 -12.28 -6.35
N ALA A 566 9.98 -11.41 -7.34
CA ALA A 566 10.73 -11.43 -8.59
C ALA A 566 12.22 -11.15 -8.39
N LEU A 567 12.57 -10.17 -7.56
CA LEU A 567 13.95 -9.81 -7.24
C LEU A 567 14.64 -10.89 -6.40
N LEU A 568 13.95 -11.45 -5.40
CA LEU A 568 14.46 -12.57 -4.59
C LEU A 568 14.74 -13.81 -5.43
N ARG A 569 13.79 -14.18 -6.31
CA ARG A 569 13.95 -15.30 -7.23
C ARG A 569 15.22 -15.21 -8.09
N LYS A 570 15.55 -14.00 -8.55
CA LYS A 570 16.74 -13.73 -9.36
C LYS A 570 17.95 -13.32 -8.52
N LYS A 571 17.90 -13.47 -7.20
CA LYS A 571 18.98 -13.13 -6.26
C LYS A 571 19.49 -11.69 -6.41
N ARG A 572 18.60 -10.75 -6.75
CA ARG A 572 18.92 -9.31 -6.94
C ARG A 572 18.94 -8.57 -5.60
N VAL A 573 19.72 -9.02 -4.64
CA VAL A 573 19.72 -8.51 -3.25
C VAL A 573 19.98 -7.01 -3.18
N ARG A 574 20.87 -6.45 -4.01
CA ARG A 574 21.12 -5.00 -4.04
C ARG A 574 19.89 -4.18 -4.47
N ALA A 575 19.07 -4.72 -5.36
CA ALA A 575 17.86 -4.04 -5.78
C ALA A 575 16.78 -4.04 -4.70
N LEU A 576 16.75 -5.04 -3.81
CA LEU A 576 15.81 -5.09 -2.69
C LEU A 576 15.93 -3.90 -1.76
N THR A 577 17.11 -3.26 -1.67
CA THR A 577 17.29 -2.08 -0.81
C THR A 577 16.44 -0.88 -1.22
N ALA A 578 16.06 -0.77 -2.51
CA ALA A 578 15.12 0.27 -2.95
C ALA A 578 13.69 0.04 -2.45
N LEU A 579 13.35 -1.19 -2.05
CA LEU A 579 12.02 -1.56 -1.59
C LEU A 579 11.85 -1.36 -0.07
N VAL A 580 12.96 -1.20 0.66
CA VAL A 580 12.94 -1.07 2.13
C VAL A 580 12.05 0.10 2.60
N PRO A 581 12.16 1.33 2.05
CA PRO A 581 11.27 2.42 2.45
C PRO A 581 9.78 2.11 2.21
N LEU A 582 9.46 1.35 1.15
CA LEU A 582 8.09 0.97 0.80
C LEU A 582 7.53 -0.09 1.75
N TRP A 583 8.35 -1.09 2.13
CA TRP A 583 7.97 -2.09 3.11
C TRP A 583 7.73 -1.49 4.49
N ILE A 584 8.56 -0.54 4.92
CA ILE A 584 8.36 0.20 6.16
C ILE A 584 7.08 1.02 6.10
N THR A 585 6.82 1.69 4.97
CA THR A 585 5.56 2.43 4.77
C THR A 585 4.35 1.51 4.88
N LEU A 586 4.39 0.33 4.26
CA LEU A 586 3.30 -0.65 4.37
C LEU A 586 3.13 -1.16 5.81
N ALA A 587 4.23 -1.46 6.51
CA ALA A 587 4.18 -1.85 7.92
C ALA A 587 3.54 -0.77 8.81
N ILE A 588 3.86 0.51 8.56
CA ILE A 588 3.23 1.64 9.24
C ILE A 588 1.73 1.72 8.94
N CYS A 589 1.32 1.47 7.69
CA CYS A 589 -0.10 1.40 7.34
C CYS A 589 -0.84 0.32 8.14
N CYS A 590 -0.22 -0.86 8.33
CA CYS A 590 -0.83 -1.98 9.05
C CYS A 590 -1.07 -1.70 10.56
N VAL A 591 -0.31 -0.79 11.16
CA VAL A 591 -0.49 -0.38 12.58
C VAL A 591 -1.15 0.98 12.73
N SER A 592 -1.64 1.55 11.63
CA SER A 592 -2.33 2.85 11.63
C SER A 592 -3.75 2.72 12.18
N PRO A 593 -4.35 3.81 12.71
CA PRO A 593 -5.64 3.74 13.42
C PRO A 593 -6.84 3.41 12.53
N VAL A 594 -6.71 3.47 11.20
CA VAL A 594 -7.81 3.23 10.27
C VAL A 594 -7.39 2.23 9.21
N ASN A 595 -8.14 1.12 9.12
CA ASN A 595 -7.89 0.05 8.17
C ASN A 595 -8.11 0.52 6.72
N GLY A 596 -7.16 0.19 5.83
CA GLY A 596 -7.28 0.42 4.38
C GLY A 596 -7.45 1.88 3.97
N LEU A 597 -7.13 2.84 4.84
CA LEU A 597 -7.23 4.26 4.53
C LEU A 597 -6.26 4.64 3.41
N VAL A 598 -6.80 5.07 2.27
CA VAL A 598 -6.03 5.45 1.07
C VAL A 598 -4.99 6.52 1.39
N ARG A 599 -5.33 7.51 2.23
CA ARG A 599 -4.45 8.60 2.65
C ARG A 599 -3.10 8.09 3.19
N TYR A 600 -3.09 7.01 3.97
CA TYR A 600 -1.85 6.45 4.53
C TYR A 600 -1.02 5.69 3.51
N ALA A 601 -1.67 5.09 2.51
CA ALA A 601 -1.02 4.33 1.45
C ALA A 601 -0.53 5.18 0.27
N LEU A 602 -0.92 6.46 0.18
CA LEU A 602 -0.50 7.36 -0.92
C LEU A 602 1.00 7.34 -1.23
N PRO A 603 1.93 7.30 -0.25
CA PRO A 603 3.35 7.21 -0.54
C PRO A 603 3.74 5.94 -1.29
N LEU A 604 3.16 4.78 -0.93
CA LEU A 604 3.35 3.51 -1.64
C LEU A 604 2.75 3.57 -3.05
N MET A 605 1.53 4.07 -3.17
CA MET A 605 0.82 4.23 -4.44
C MET A 605 1.59 5.14 -5.40
N ALA A 606 2.12 6.27 -4.90
CA ALA A 606 2.88 7.24 -5.68
C ALA A 606 4.18 6.66 -6.26
N VAL A 607 4.80 5.69 -5.60
CA VAL A 607 6.05 5.06 -6.05
C VAL A 607 5.80 3.85 -6.95
N THR A 608 4.60 3.29 -7.00
CA THR A 608 4.32 2.03 -7.72
C THR A 608 4.76 2.03 -9.20
N PRO A 609 4.51 3.04 -10.05
CA PRO A 609 5.03 3.04 -11.42
C PRO A 609 6.56 2.97 -11.49
N LEU A 610 7.25 3.66 -10.59
CA LEU A 610 8.71 3.63 -10.48
C LEU A 610 9.20 2.25 -10.00
N LEU A 611 8.54 1.65 -9.01
CA LEU A 611 8.85 0.33 -8.47
C LEU A 611 8.78 -0.75 -9.55
N LEU A 612 7.71 -0.77 -10.34
CA LEU A 612 7.54 -1.72 -11.44
C LEU A 612 8.64 -1.56 -12.51
N ALA A 613 8.91 -0.32 -12.90
CA ALA A 613 9.96 -0.01 -13.89
C ALA A 613 11.36 -0.35 -13.36
N PHE A 614 11.64 -0.08 -12.09
CA PHE A 614 12.92 -0.40 -11.45
C PHE A 614 13.13 -1.90 -11.34
N THR A 615 12.09 -2.65 -10.91
CA THR A 615 12.13 -4.11 -10.85
C THR A 615 12.40 -4.70 -12.24
N TRP A 616 11.69 -4.23 -13.25
CA TRP A 616 11.94 -4.60 -14.65
C TRP A 616 13.40 -4.36 -15.06
N TRP A 617 13.96 -3.20 -14.76
CA TRP A 617 15.37 -2.86 -15.05
C TRP A 617 16.33 -3.77 -14.29
N ALA A 618 16.13 -3.96 -12.98
CA ALA A 618 17.02 -4.75 -12.12
C ALA A 618 17.07 -6.22 -12.51
N LEU A 619 15.97 -6.80 -13.00
CA LEU A 619 15.92 -8.17 -13.50
C LEU A 619 16.71 -8.36 -14.81
N ARG A 620 16.90 -7.28 -15.58
CA ARG A 620 17.57 -7.30 -16.89
C ARG A 620 19.05 -6.92 -16.83
N GLU A 621 19.49 -6.26 -15.77
CA GLU A 621 20.89 -5.92 -15.60
C GLU A 621 21.73 -7.21 -15.53
N ARG A 622 22.71 -7.37 -16.46
CA ARG A 622 23.66 -8.49 -16.43
C ARG A 622 24.44 -8.47 -15.12
N GLN A 623 24.61 -9.62 -14.49
CA GLN A 623 25.56 -9.76 -13.37
C GLN A 623 26.99 -9.67 -13.97
N THR A 624 27.60 -8.51 -13.89
CA THR A 624 29.03 -8.35 -14.15
C THR A 624 29.79 -9.01 -12.99
N GLY A 625 30.04 -10.29 -13.06
CA GLY A 625 30.74 -11.02 -11.98
C GLY A 625 30.87 -12.53 -12.20
N GLU A 626 30.20 -13.11 -13.19
CA GLU A 626 30.35 -14.54 -13.48
C GLU A 626 31.38 -14.83 -14.61
N GLU A 627 31.85 -13.80 -15.34
CA GLU A 627 32.84 -13.98 -16.40
C GLU A 627 34.33 -13.85 -15.92
N GLU A 628 34.60 -13.44 -14.68
CA GLU A 628 35.97 -13.36 -14.15
C GLU A 628 36.43 -14.63 -13.39
N SER A 629 35.59 -15.67 -13.30
CA SER A 629 35.97 -16.94 -12.65
C SER A 629 36.20 -18.11 -13.62
N HIS A 630 36.13 -17.89 -14.94
CA HIS A 630 36.42 -18.89 -15.97
C HIS A 630 37.29 -18.28 -17.09
N GLY A 631 38.31 -17.52 -16.72
CA GLY A 631 39.37 -17.09 -17.61
C GLY A 631 40.71 -17.41 -17.01
#